data_336d3b3f3434873077f3a7bf33356da6
#
_entry.id   336d3b3f3434873077f3a7bf33356da6
#
_cell.length_a   1.000
_cell.length_b   1.000
_cell.length_c   1.000
_cell.angle_alpha   90.00
_cell.angle_beta   90.00
_cell.angle_gamma   90.00
#
_symmetry.space_group_name_H-M   'P 1'
#
loop_
_entity.id
_entity.type
_entity.pdbx_description
1 polymer ?
#
loop_
_entity_poly.entity_id
_entity_poly.type
_entity_poly.pdbx_seq_one_letter_code
_entity_poly.pdbx_strand_id
1 'polypeptide(L)'
;MGSPPAGLLRRFHRAHPKTELDVVTLFDADAAIAAVYTRTIDATFRAVTRPARLLPGGIEAARVLDEPVQLLTGPAHEFAGARAVTPAQLVGHRIWMPGIVPDTEWAAYYAGLAAAFGLAIDRTGPNFGTEPLLETIAGSPELATFVGEQTHIVWPAEYDLRRLAVRDPTPVYPHSLVWCSDNSHPALGTLRDYLASARPSRRDASTWAPAWAQRWVEVSG
;
A
#
# COMPACT_ATOMS: atom_id res chain seq x y z
N MET A 1 -6.19 9.40 -8.38
CA MET A 1 -5.83 8.88 -7.04
C MET A 1 -4.34 9.11 -6.81
N GLY A 2 -3.95 9.76 -5.71
CA GLY A 2 -2.54 9.93 -5.36
C GLY A 2 -2.07 8.76 -4.51
N SER A 3 -1.08 7.98 -4.98
CA SER A 3 -0.51 6.87 -4.21
C SER A 3 0.53 7.37 -3.19
N PRO A 4 0.78 6.64 -2.08
CA PRO A 4 1.79 6.99 -1.09
C PRO A 4 3.20 7.14 -1.68
N PRO A 5 3.67 6.28 -2.60
CA PRO A 5 4.93 6.49 -3.31
C PRO A 5 4.99 7.81 -4.08
N ALA A 6 3.90 8.23 -4.71
CA ALA A 6 3.85 9.53 -5.39
C ALA A 6 4.01 10.70 -4.41
N GLY A 7 3.47 10.57 -3.20
CA GLY A 7 3.71 11.52 -2.11
C GLY A 7 5.17 11.60 -1.69
N LEU A 8 5.84 10.45 -1.56
CA LEU A 8 7.27 10.36 -1.29
C LEU A 8 8.11 11.02 -2.39
N LEU A 9 7.84 10.68 -3.65
CA LEU A 9 8.56 11.24 -4.80
C LEU A 9 8.38 12.76 -4.91
N ARG A 10 7.19 13.29 -4.62
CA ARG A 10 6.98 14.75 -4.58
C ARG A 10 7.78 15.44 -3.46
N ARG A 11 7.93 14.81 -2.29
CA ARG A 11 8.79 15.34 -1.22
C ARG A 11 10.26 15.27 -1.61
N PHE A 12 10.69 14.15 -2.18
CA PHE A 12 12.04 13.99 -2.71
C PHE A 12 12.36 15.05 -3.76
N HIS A 13 11.51 15.23 -4.77
CA HIS A 13 11.73 16.23 -5.82
C HIS A 13 11.81 17.66 -5.27
N ARG A 14 11.02 18.00 -4.25
CA ARG A 14 11.13 19.30 -3.58
C ARG A 14 12.47 19.49 -2.85
N ALA A 15 13.02 18.43 -2.26
CA ALA A 15 14.33 18.45 -1.61
C ALA A 15 15.49 18.44 -2.64
N HIS A 16 15.26 17.87 -3.82
CA HIS A 16 16.25 17.69 -4.88
C HIS A 16 15.71 18.18 -6.24
N PRO A 17 15.45 19.52 -6.41
CA PRO A 17 14.72 20.05 -7.57
C PRO A 17 15.47 19.92 -8.90
N LYS A 18 16.78 19.62 -8.84
CA LYS A 18 17.60 19.38 -10.05
C LYS A 18 17.54 17.94 -10.54
N THR A 19 16.91 17.03 -9.78
CA THR A 19 16.73 15.63 -10.18
C THR A 19 15.52 15.53 -11.10
N GLU A 20 15.75 15.12 -12.32
CA GLU A 20 14.65 14.79 -13.25
C GLU A 20 14.01 13.47 -12.82
N LEU A 21 12.69 13.44 -12.80
CA LEU A 21 11.88 12.28 -12.46
C LEU A 21 10.83 12.07 -13.54
N ASP A 22 10.88 10.92 -14.18
CA ASP A 22 9.78 10.41 -14.98
C ASP A 22 9.03 9.31 -14.18
N VAL A 23 7.71 9.41 -14.07
CA VAL A 23 6.90 8.53 -13.24
C VAL A 23 5.87 7.81 -14.09
N VAL A 24 6.05 6.52 -14.23
CA VAL A 24 5.14 5.64 -14.97
C VAL A 24 4.35 4.73 -14.02
N THR A 25 3.17 4.31 -14.46
CA THR A 25 2.34 3.34 -13.72
C THR A 25 2.40 1.99 -14.42
N LEU A 26 2.78 0.95 -13.67
CA LEU A 26 2.77 -0.43 -14.13
C LEU A 26 1.68 -1.22 -13.38
N PHE A 27 1.19 -2.28 -13.99
CA PHE A 27 -0.01 -2.96 -13.52
C PHE A 27 0.20 -3.72 -12.19
N ASP A 28 1.25 -4.55 -12.12
CA ASP A 28 1.53 -5.42 -10.97
C ASP A 28 3.03 -5.43 -10.63
N ALA A 29 3.39 -6.17 -9.56
CA ALA A 29 4.77 -6.26 -9.10
C ALA A 29 5.67 -7.01 -10.09
N ASP A 30 5.18 -8.07 -10.73
CA ASP A 30 5.99 -8.87 -11.65
C ASP A 30 6.35 -8.06 -12.90
N ALA A 31 5.38 -7.34 -13.50
CA ALA A 31 5.64 -6.43 -14.60
C ALA A 31 6.61 -5.29 -14.21
N ALA A 32 6.46 -4.75 -13.01
CA ALA A 32 7.32 -3.67 -12.52
C ALA A 32 8.75 -4.16 -12.24
N ILE A 33 8.92 -5.36 -11.65
CA ILE A 33 10.24 -5.96 -11.41
C ILE A 33 10.91 -6.33 -12.75
N ALA A 34 10.15 -6.84 -13.73
CA ALA A 34 10.66 -7.12 -15.06
C ALA A 34 11.16 -5.84 -15.76
N ALA A 35 10.43 -4.71 -15.63
CA ALA A 35 10.83 -3.44 -16.19
C ALA A 35 12.13 -2.88 -15.55
N VAL A 36 12.32 -3.10 -14.23
CA VAL A 36 13.59 -2.80 -13.54
C VAL A 36 14.70 -3.70 -14.06
N TYR A 37 14.45 -5.00 -14.17
CA TYR A 37 15.43 -5.98 -14.65
C TYR A 37 15.92 -5.68 -16.08
N THR A 38 14.99 -5.30 -16.95
CA THR A 38 15.30 -4.91 -18.35
C THR A 38 15.79 -3.48 -18.49
N ARG A 39 15.93 -2.73 -17.40
CA ARG A 39 16.36 -1.33 -17.41
C ARG A 39 15.43 -0.37 -18.17
N THR A 40 14.17 -0.74 -18.33
CA THR A 40 13.14 0.15 -18.89
C THR A 40 12.78 1.26 -17.90
N ILE A 41 12.91 0.97 -16.59
CA ILE A 41 12.83 1.94 -15.49
C ILE A 41 13.98 1.70 -14.51
N ASP A 42 14.40 2.74 -13.79
CA ASP A 42 15.51 2.64 -12.82
C ASP A 42 15.09 1.97 -11.50
N ALA A 43 13.88 2.24 -11.05
CA ALA A 43 13.35 1.68 -9.82
C ALA A 43 11.83 1.66 -9.80
N THR A 44 11.25 0.85 -8.91
CA THR A 44 9.80 0.80 -8.68
C THR A 44 9.47 0.70 -7.19
N PHE A 45 8.26 1.16 -6.83
CA PHE A 45 7.72 0.95 -5.48
C PHE A 45 6.67 -0.15 -5.53
N ARG A 46 6.94 -1.27 -4.85
CA ARG A 46 6.04 -2.44 -4.78
C ARG A 46 6.09 -3.09 -3.41
N ALA A 47 5.02 -3.79 -3.06
CA ALA A 47 5.10 -4.77 -1.99
C ALA A 47 5.74 -6.04 -2.54
N VAL A 48 6.86 -6.46 -1.96
CA VAL A 48 7.61 -7.63 -2.43
C VAL A 48 7.22 -8.83 -1.59
N THR A 49 6.43 -9.73 -2.17
CA THR A 49 5.89 -10.92 -1.47
C THR A 49 6.87 -12.09 -1.45
N ARG A 50 7.80 -12.13 -2.41
CA ARG A 50 8.82 -13.18 -2.52
C ARG A 50 10.03 -12.88 -1.63
N PRO A 51 10.68 -13.89 -1.04
CA PRO A 51 11.98 -13.70 -0.39
C PRO A 51 13.00 -13.10 -1.36
N ALA A 52 13.92 -12.26 -0.85
CA ALA A 52 14.96 -11.61 -1.66
C ALA A 52 15.71 -12.58 -2.59
N ARG A 53 16.04 -13.79 -2.09
CA ARG A 53 16.74 -14.84 -2.85
C ARG A 53 15.96 -15.38 -4.06
N LEU A 54 14.67 -15.08 -4.18
CA LEU A 54 13.82 -15.48 -5.31
C LEU A 54 13.54 -14.32 -6.29
N LEU A 55 14.12 -13.15 -6.03
CA LEU A 55 14.15 -12.08 -7.03
C LEU A 55 15.17 -12.46 -8.13
N PRO A 56 14.99 -11.94 -9.36
CA PRO A 56 15.99 -12.11 -10.40
C PRO A 56 17.37 -11.65 -9.90
N GLY A 57 18.43 -12.35 -10.32
CA GLY A 57 19.81 -11.98 -9.94
C GLY A 57 20.09 -10.51 -10.26
N GLY A 58 20.70 -9.80 -9.35
CA GLY A 58 20.98 -8.37 -9.48
C GLY A 58 19.82 -7.43 -9.13
N ILE A 59 18.65 -7.94 -8.74
CA ILE A 59 17.55 -7.12 -8.21
C ILE A 59 17.65 -7.04 -6.69
N GLU A 60 17.65 -5.84 -6.19
CA GLU A 60 17.61 -5.50 -4.76
C GLU A 60 16.27 -4.85 -4.41
N ALA A 61 15.88 -4.96 -3.14
CA ALA A 61 14.71 -4.30 -2.62
C ALA A 61 14.93 -3.86 -1.17
N ALA A 62 14.42 -2.70 -0.82
CA ALA A 62 14.39 -2.20 0.55
C ALA A 62 12.99 -1.68 0.89
N ARG A 63 12.45 -2.09 2.03
CA ARG A 63 11.18 -1.57 2.53
C ARG A 63 11.38 -0.12 2.98
N VAL A 64 10.63 0.80 2.40
CA VAL A 64 10.84 2.25 2.57
C VAL A 64 9.64 2.98 3.18
N LEU A 65 8.44 2.38 3.13
CA LEU A 65 7.23 2.99 3.65
C LEU A 65 6.25 1.92 4.13
N ASP A 66 5.68 2.14 5.29
CA ASP A 66 4.55 1.40 5.84
C ASP A 66 3.33 2.32 5.81
N GLU A 67 2.38 2.01 4.95
CA GLU A 67 1.15 2.78 4.85
C GLU A 67 0.08 2.20 5.77
N PRO A 68 -0.38 2.92 6.82
CA PRO A 68 -1.49 2.48 7.64
C PRO A 68 -2.76 2.29 6.81
N VAL A 69 -3.46 1.20 7.07
CA VAL A 69 -4.78 0.92 6.48
C VAL A 69 -5.85 1.59 7.30
N GLN A 70 -6.80 2.22 6.63
CA GLN A 70 -8.00 2.80 7.22
C GLN A 70 -9.24 2.09 6.67
N LEU A 71 -10.29 2.07 7.49
CA LEU A 71 -11.63 1.68 7.04
C LEU A 71 -12.32 2.91 6.45
N LEU A 72 -13.00 2.74 5.33
CA LEU A 72 -13.85 3.73 4.71
C LEU A 72 -15.29 3.23 4.72
N THR A 73 -16.20 4.05 5.26
CA THR A 73 -17.63 3.72 5.40
C THR A 73 -18.51 4.85 4.91
N GLY A 74 -19.76 4.54 4.57
CA GLY A 74 -20.82 5.52 4.40
C GLY A 74 -21.33 6.06 5.74
N PRO A 75 -22.14 7.14 5.71
CA PRO A 75 -22.66 7.79 6.92
C PRO A 75 -23.65 6.93 7.71
N ALA A 76 -24.32 5.99 7.06
CA ALA A 76 -25.29 5.09 7.69
C ALA A 76 -24.66 3.83 8.33
N HIS A 77 -23.38 3.60 8.11
CA HIS A 77 -22.69 2.44 8.66
C HIS A 77 -22.53 2.56 10.19
N GLU A 78 -22.64 1.46 10.92
CA GLU A 78 -22.58 1.45 12.39
C GLU A 78 -21.29 2.08 12.95
N PHE A 79 -20.17 1.99 12.24
CA PHE A 79 -18.91 2.61 12.65
C PHE A 79 -18.74 4.06 12.21
N ALA A 80 -19.72 4.68 11.51
CA ALA A 80 -19.58 6.02 10.94
C ALA A 80 -19.26 7.10 11.99
N GLY A 81 -19.72 6.90 13.23
CA GLY A 81 -19.47 7.81 14.35
C GLY A 81 -18.15 7.55 15.11
N ALA A 82 -17.46 6.45 14.82
CA ALA A 82 -16.21 6.10 15.48
C ALA A 82 -15.02 6.88 14.91
N ARG A 83 -13.99 7.09 15.72
CA ARG A 83 -12.70 7.65 15.26
C ARG A 83 -11.72 6.58 14.84
N ALA A 84 -11.86 5.39 15.39
CA ALA A 84 -11.03 4.24 15.11
C ALA A 84 -11.81 2.96 15.38
N VAL A 85 -11.38 1.87 14.75
CA VAL A 85 -11.87 0.51 14.97
C VAL A 85 -10.69 -0.44 15.14
N THR A 86 -10.90 -1.57 15.81
CA THR A 86 -9.89 -2.64 15.88
C THR A 86 -10.16 -3.71 14.83
N PRO A 87 -9.18 -4.49 14.40
CA PRO A 87 -9.44 -5.64 13.53
C PRO A 87 -10.48 -6.62 14.12
N ALA A 88 -10.49 -6.79 15.45
CA ALA A 88 -11.46 -7.66 16.14
C ALA A 88 -12.90 -7.17 15.98
N GLN A 89 -13.13 -5.86 15.97
CA GLN A 89 -14.46 -5.28 15.73
C GLN A 89 -14.94 -5.46 14.30
N LEU A 90 -14.04 -5.67 13.35
CA LEU A 90 -14.38 -5.88 11.93
C LEU A 90 -14.78 -7.33 11.62
N VAL A 91 -14.63 -8.25 12.58
CA VAL A 91 -15.06 -9.64 12.40
C VAL A 91 -16.58 -9.69 12.25
N GLY A 92 -17.05 -10.35 11.19
CA GLY A 92 -18.48 -10.42 10.87
C GLY A 92 -18.98 -9.29 9.95
N HIS A 93 -18.20 -8.23 9.77
CA HIS A 93 -18.54 -7.15 8.85
C HIS A 93 -18.04 -7.45 7.43
N ARG A 94 -18.76 -6.97 6.44
CA ARG A 94 -18.43 -7.15 5.03
C ARG A 94 -17.51 -6.06 4.54
N ILE A 95 -16.25 -6.38 4.33
CA ILE A 95 -15.26 -5.47 3.72
C ILE A 95 -15.26 -5.72 2.22
N TRP A 96 -15.86 -4.82 1.46
CA TRP A 96 -16.02 -4.97 0.02
C TRP A 96 -14.85 -4.32 -0.73
N MET A 97 -14.12 -5.13 -1.47
CA MET A 97 -12.91 -4.72 -2.21
C MET A 97 -12.91 -5.33 -3.62
N PRO A 98 -13.82 -4.88 -4.50
CA PRO A 98 -13.85 -5.37 -5.87
C PRO A 98 -12.58 -4.98 -6.61
N GLY A 99 -12.13 -5.84 -7.54
CA GLY A 99 -10.96 -5.56 -8.38
C GLY A 99 -9.63 -6.01 -7.79
N ILE A 100 -9.62 -6.74 -6.67
CA ILE A 100 -8.42 -7.46 -6.25
C ILE A 100 -8.17 -8.61 -7.24
N VAL A 101 -7.13 -8.45 -8.07
CA VAL A 101 -6.72 -9.45 -9.04
C VAL A 101 -5.98 -10.58 -8.33
N PRO A 102 -6.33 -11.87 -8.56
CA PRO A 102 -5.58 -13.01 -8.03
C PRO A 102 -4.08 -12.93 -8.39
N ASP A 103 -3.26 -13.55 -7.54
CA ASP A 103 -1.80 -13.68 -7.72
C ASP A 103 -1.01 -12.36 -7.70
N THR A 104 -1.66 -11.24 -7.35
CA THR A 104 -1.00 -9.96 -7.13
C THR A 104 -0.52 -9.78 -5.68
N GLU A 105 0.42 -8.86 -5.47
CA GLU A 105 0.86 -8.47 -4.13
C GLU A 105 -0.29 -7.92 -3.26
N TRP A 106 -1.28 -7.32 -3.89
CA TRP A 106 -2.50 -6.84 -3.24
C TRP A 106 -3.35 -7.99 -2.73
N ALA A 107 -3.57 -9.00 -3.58
CA ALA A 107 -4.29 -10.21 -3.19
C ALA A 107 -3.59 -10.92 -2.03
N ALA A 108 -2.27 -11.05 -2.08
CA ALA A 108 -1.48 -11.67 -1.02
C ALA A 108 -1.56 -10.88 0.32
N TYR A 109 -1.55 -9.55 0.27
CA TYR A 109 -1.68 -8.72 1.45
C TYR A 109 -3.05 -8.90 2.12
N TYR A 110 -4.14 -8.74 1.38
CA TYR A 110 -5.48 -8.83 1.93
C TYR A 110 -5.87 -10.25 2.34
N ALA A 111 -5.37 -11.27 1.66
CA ALA A 111 -5.51 -12.65 2.11
C ALA A 111 -4.80 -12.88 3.46
N GLY A 112 -3.59 -12.35 3.63
CA GLY A 112 -2.86 -12.39 4.90
C GLY A 112 -3.58 -11.64 6.01
N LEU A 113 -4.15 -10.46 5.73
CA LEU A 113 -4.92 -9.66 6.67
C LEU A 113 -6.20 -10.40 7.11
N ALA A 114 -6.94 -10.95 6.16
CA ALA A 114 -8.14 -11.73 6.42
C ALA A 114 -7.84 -12.96 7.31
N ALA A 115 -6.78 -13.70 6.97
CA ALA A 115 -6.38 -14.89 7.74
C ALA A 115 -5.91 -14.54 9.16
N ALA A 116 -5.18 -13.43 9.34
CA ALA A 116 -4.65 -13.04 10.65
C ALA A 116 -5.73 -12.61 11.63
N PHE A 117 -6.82 -12.00 11.15
CA PHE A 117 -7.85 -11.39 12.01
C PHE A 117 -9.25 -11.96 11.79
N GLY A 118 -9.43 -12.98 10.95
CA GLY A 118 -10.74 -13.57 10.68
C GLY A 118 -11.69 -12.65 9.91
N LEU A 119 -11.16 -11.76 9.04
CA LEU A 119 -11.98 -10.78 8.34
C LEU A 119 -12.63 -11.37 7.08
N ALA A 120 -13.87 -10.95 6.80
CA ALA A 120 -14.58 -11.26 5.57
C ALA A 120 -14.30 -10.20 4.49
N ILE A 121 -13.26 -10.43 3.67
CA ILE A 121 -12.93 -9.55 2.54
C ILE A 121 -13.61 -10.08 1.29
N ASP A 122 -14.67 -9.38 0.88
CA ASP A 122 -15.43 -9.70 -0.31
C ASP A 122 -14.81 -9.04 -1.56
N ARG A 123 -14.38 -9.87 -2.49
CA ARG A 123 -13.77 -9.46 -3.77
C ARG A 123 -14.73 -9.58 -4.94
N THR A 124 -15.97 -9.99 -4.69
CA THR A 124 -16.97 -10.23 -5.75
C THR A 124 -17.54 -8.93 -6.29
N GLY A 125 -17.87 -8.96 -7.55
CA GLY A 125 -18.50 -7.85 -8.26
C GLY A 125 -17.56 -7.16 -9.25
N PRO A 126 -18.12 -6.39 -10.17
CA PRO A 126 -17.36 -5.66 -11.18
C PRO A 126 -16.60 -4.48 -10.54
N ASN A 127 -15.39 -4.26 -11.02
CA ASN A 127 -14.61 -3.07 -10.67
C ASN A 127 -14.83 -2.00 -11.75
N PHE A 128 -15.73 -1.09 -11.49
CA PHE A 128 -15.98 0.07 -12.35
C PHE A 128 -15.10 1.27 -12.03
N GLY A 129 -14.11 1.10 -11.16
CA GLY A 129 -13.22 2.17 -10.73
C GLY A 129 -13.59 2.75 -9.36
N THR A 130 -12.87 3.81 -9.00
CA THR A 130 -12.94 4.37 -7.65
C THR A 130 -14.27 5.06 -7.36
N GLU A 131 -14.80 5.83 -8.29
CA GLU A 131 -16.01 6.63 -8.06
C GLU A 131 -17.25 5.74 -7.80
N PRO A 132 -17.59 4.73 -8.62
CA PRO A 132 -18.70 3.82 -8.34
C PRO A 132 -18.51 3.01 -7.06
N LEU A 133 -17.26 2.66 -6.69
CA LEU A 133 -16.97 2.04 -5.40
C LEU A 133 -17.40 2.95 -4.25
N LEU A 134 -16.99 4.22 -4.28
CA LEU A 134 -17.28 5.20 -3.23
C LEU A 134 -18.76 5.50 -3.12
N GLU A 135 -19.45 5.62 -4.25
CA GLU A 135 -20.91 5.79 -4.31
C GLU A 135 -21.64 4.61 -3.65
N THR A 136 -21.24 3.38 -3.97
CA THR A 136 -21.81 2.17 -3.37
C THR A 136 -21.58 2.12 -1.86
N ILE A 137 -20.38 2.46 -1.40
CA ILE A 137 -20.07 2.53 0.05
C ILE A 137 -20.88 3.63 0.73
N ALA A 138 -21.02 4.80 0.12
CA ALA A 138 -21.78 5.92 0.66
C ALA A 138 -23.27 5.56 0.87
N GLY A 139 -23.85 4.82 -0.06
CA GLY A 139 -25.27 4.42 -0.03
C GLY A 139 -25.55 3.18 0.83
N SER A 140 -24.55 2.50 1.39
CA SER A 140 -24.74 1.25 2.10
C SER A 140 -24.53 1.38 3.62
N PRO A 141 -25.46 0.85 4.45
CA PRO A 141 -25.25 0.75 5.89
C PRO A 141 -24.37 -0.46 6.29
N GLU A 142 -24.09 -1.40 5.38
CA GLU A 142 -23.43 -2.67 5.68
C GLU A 142 -22.04 -2.80 5.07
N LEU A 143 -21.76 -2.03 4.00
CA LEU A 143 -20.50 -2.14 3.28
C LEU A 143 -19.48 -1.15 3.79
N ALA A 144 -18.27 -1.65 3.96
CA ALA A 144 -17.07 -0.86 4.18
C ALA A 144 -15.99 -1.29 3.18
N THR A 145 -14.97 -0.46 2.99
CA THR A 145 -13.79 -0.83 2.20
C THR A 145 -12.51 -0.38 2.90
N PHE A 146 -11.36 -0.94 2.53
CA PHE A 146 -10.08 -0.48 3.01
C PHE A 146 -9.45 0.54 2.05
N VAL A 147 -8.84 1.56 2.63
CA VAL A 147 -8.05 2.56 1.91
C VAL A 147 -6.74 2.79 2.66
N GLY A 148 -5.71 3.22 1.97
CA GLY A 148 -4.47 3.65 2.64
C GLY A 148 -4.63 5.05 3.25
N GLU A 149 -4.03 5.28 4.42
CA GLU A 149 -4.08 6.57 5.10
C GLU A 149 -3.52 7.72 4.24
N GLN A 150 -2.44 7.46 3.51
CA GLN A 150 -1.78 8.43 2.64
C GLN A 150 -2.33 8.41 1.20
N THR A 151 -3.29 7.53 0.92
CA THR A 151 -3.95 7.47 -0.38
C THR A 151 -4.95 8.61 -0.50
N HIS A 152 -4.65 9.58 -1.36
CA HIS A 152 -5.53 10.71 -1.61
C HIS A 152 -6.62 10.32 -2.60
N ILE A 153 -7.85 10.26 -2.09
CA ILE A 153 -9.06 10.03 -2.88
C ILE A 153 -9.94 11.26 -2.70
N VAL A 154 -10.45 11.78 -3.80
CA VAL A 154 -11.42 12.88 -3.81
C VAL A 154 -12.78 12.29 -4.13
N TRP A 155 -13.79 12.71 -3.39
CA TRP A 155 -15.18 12.32 -3.58
C TRP A 155 -16.11 13.51 -3.36
N PRO A 156 -17.34 13.49 -3.94
CA PRO A 156 -18.37 14.49 -3.69
C PRO A 156 -18.70 14.61 -2.19
N ALA A 157 -18.88 15.82 -1.72
CA ALA A 157 -19.15 16.08 -0.30
C ALA A 157 -20.44 15.41 0.20
N GLU A 158 -21.42 15.25 -0.68
CA GLU A 158 -22.70 14.59 -0.42
C GLU A 158 -22.58 13.10 -0.10
N TYR A 159 -21.47 12.42 -0.47
CA TYR A 159 -21.23 11.04 -0.08
C TYR A 159 -20.98 10.88 1.42
N ASP A 160 -20.58 11.94 2.08
CA ASP A 160 -20.37 12.02 3.53
C ASP A 160 -19.57 10.83 4.11
N LEU A 161 -18.59 10.35 3.34
CA LEU A 161 -17.78 9.18 3.70
C LEU A 161 -16.91 9.45 4.93
N ARG A 162 -16.74 8.42 5.73
CA ARG A 162 -15.95 8.45 6.97
C ARG A 162 -14.70 7.57 6.82
N ARG A 163 -13.53 8.16 7.11
CA ARG A 163 -12.27 7.42 7.24
C ARG A 163 -11.99 7.16 8.72
N LEU A 164 -11.84 5.90 9.07
CA LEU A 164 -11.57 5.46 10.43
C LEU A 164 -10.21 4.79 10.49
N ALA A 165 -9.39 5.15 11.47
CA ALA A 165 -8.13 4.45 11.71
C ALA A 165 -8.43 3.01 12.15
N VAL A 166 -7.67 2.04 11.62
CA VAL A 166 -7.66 0.67 12.15
C VAL A 166 -6.48 0.55 13.10
N ARG A 167 -6.72 0.18 14.37
CA ARG A 167 -5.71 0.18 15.43
C ARG A 167 -5.79 -1.11 16.25
N ASP A 168 -4.75 -1.38 17.01
CA ASP A 168 -4.65 -2.46 18.00
C ASP A 168 -4.83 -3.88 17.43
N PRO A 169 -3.95 -4.30 16.49
CA PRO A 169 -2.83 -3.57 15.88
C PRO A 169 -3.24 -2.79 14.63
N THR A 170 -2.44 -1.81 14.24
CA THR A 170 -2.61 -1.08 12.98
C THR A 170 -2.07 -1.90 11.82
N PRO A 171 -2.90 -2.38 10.88
CA PRO A 171 -2.41 -3.02 9.68
C PRO A 171 -1.70 -2.01 8.78
N VAL A 172 -0.52 -2.36 8.27
CA VAL A 172 0.23 -1.50 7.37
C VAL A 172 0.53 -2.21 6.05
N TYR A 173 0.31 -1.51 4.93
CA TYR A 173 0.71 -1.99 3.61
C TYR A 173 2.18 -1.64 3.37
N PRO A 174 3.05 -2.63 3.13
CA PRO A 174 4.48 -2.40 3.00
C PRO A 174 4.85 -2.00 1.58
N HIS A 175 5.47 -0.84 1.42
CA HIS A 175 6.06 -0.43 0.16
C HIS A 175 7.58 -0.58 0.21
N SER A 176 8.14 -1.29 -0.76
CA SER A 176 9.59 -1.40 -0.96
C SER A 176 9.99 -0.65 -2.23
N LEU A 177 11.13 0.01 -2.19
CA LEU A 177 11.84 0.40 -3.41
C LEU A 177 12.55 -0.85 -3.95
N VAL A 178 12.43 -1.10 -5.23
CA VAL A 178 13.08 -2.20 -5.95
C VAL A 178 13.93 -1.62 -7.06
N TRP A 179 15.18 -2.04 -7.19
CA TRP A 179 16.12 -1.53 -8.18
C TRP A 179 17.13 -2.61 -8.62
N CYS A 180 17.89 -2.33 -9.68
CA CYS A 180 19.01 -3.17 -10.09
C CYS A 180 20.28 -2.77 -9.32
N SER A 181 20.97 -3.74 -8.68
CA SER A 181 22.13 -3.49 -7.80
C SER A 181 23.29 -2.78 -8.51
N ASP A 182 23.45 -3.05 -9.80
CA ASP A 182 24.48 -2.44 -10.67
C ASP A 182 24.02 -1.16 -11.39
N ASN A 183 22.82 -0.63 -11.07
CA ASN A 183 22.39 0.65 -11.58
C ASN A 183 23.10 1.78 -10.81
N SER A 184 24.09 2.38 -11.48
CA SER A 184 24.92 3.46 -10.94
C SER A 184 24.37 4.86 -11.19
N HIS A 185 23.11 4.99 -11.61
CA HIS A 185 22.53 6.31 -11.89
C HIS A 185 22.52 7.18 -10.63
N PRO A 186 23.15 8.39 -10.65
CA PRO A 186 23.33 9.21 -9.43
C PRO A 186 22.02 9.57 -8.73
N ALA A 187 20.96 9.83 -9.52
CA ALA A 187 19.63 10.15 -8.96
C ALA A 187 19.02 8.99 -8.16
N LEU A 188 19.28 7.74 -8.58
CA LEU A 188 18.85 6.56 -7.85
C LEU A 188 19.57 6.45 -6.50
N GLY A 189 20.89 6.67 -6.46
CA GLY A 189 21.66 6.73 -5.22
C GLY A 189 21.09 7.79 -4.27
N THR A 190 20.91 9.02 -4.78
CA THR A 190 20.32 10.12 -4.00
C THR A 190 18.92 9.79 -3.47
N LEU A 191 18.07 9.14 -4.27
CA LEU A 191 16.74 8.71 -3.84
C LEU A 191 16.83 7.67 -2.72
N ARG A 192 17.70 6.68 -2.85
CA ARG A 192 17.90 5.63 -1.83
C ARG A 192 18.34 6.23 -0.50
N ASP A 193 19.31 7.14 -0.51
CA ASP A 193 19.81 7.83 0.68
C ASP A 193 18.72 8.68 1.35
N TYR A 194 17.95 9.41 0.54
CA TYR A 194 16.81 10.18 1.02
C TYR A 194 15.77 9.28 1.70
N LEU A 195 15.39 8.17 1.08
CA LEU A 195 14.42 7.23 1.64
C LEU A 195 14.95 6.55 2.90
N ALA A 196 16.23 6.22 2.95
CA ALA A 196 16.87 5.65 4.15
C ALA A 196 16.84 6.63 5.32
N SER A 197 17.13 7.93 5.07
CA SER A 197 17.10 8.97 6.10
C SER A 197 15.70 9.31 6.62
N ALA A 198 14.69 9.16 5.76
CA ALA A 198 13.28 9.43 6.09
C ALA A 198 12.59 8.26 6.81
N ARG A 199 13.25 7.12 6.91
CA ARG A 199 12.68 5.91 7.51
C ARG A 199 12.61 6.04 9.03
N PRO A 200 11.46 5.74 9.68
CA PRO A 200 11.39 5.67 11.13
C PRO A 200 12.38 4.64 11.67
N SER A 201 13.14 5.01 12.69
CA SER A 201 14.23 4.19 13.28
C SER A 201 13.72 2.90 13.94
N ARG A 202 12.44 2.78 14.24
CA ARG A 202 11.80 1.60 14.84
C ARG A 202 10.42 1.38 14.24
N ARG A 203 10.09 0.09 13.99
CA ARG A 203 8.69 -0.30 13.81
C ARG A 203 7.96 -0.06 15.12
N ASP A 204 6.80 0.56 15.02
CA ASP A 204 5.88 0.60 16.14
C ASP A 204 5.38 -0.83 16.40
N ALA A 205 5.59 -1.32 17.64
CA ALA A 205 5.15 -2.65 18.07
C ALA A 205 3.62 -2.83 17.95
N SER A 206 2.89 -1.74 17.81
CA SER A 206 1.43 -1.73 17.60
C SER A 206 1.02 -1.95 16.14
N THR A 207 1.96 -2.16 15.20
CA THR A 207 1.65 -2.38 13.79
C THR A 207 1.66 -3.86 13.41
N TRP A 208 0.80 -4.23 12.46
CA TRP A 208 0.78 -5.54 11.84
C TRP A 208 1.14 -5.46 10.35
N ALA A 209 1.93 -6.39 9.90
CA ALA A 209 2.19 -6.64 8.49
C ALA A 209 2.30 -8.15 8.24
N PRO A 210 2.01 -8.64 7.02
CA PRO A 210 2.15 -10.06 6.70
C PRO A 210 3.57 -10.59 6.97
N ALA A 211 3.68 -11.87 7.31
CA ALA A 211 4.97 -12.51 7.64
C ALA A 211 6.01 -12.38 6.51
N TRP A 212 5.58 -12.39 5.24
CA TRP A 212 6.48 -12.18 4.11
C TRP A 212 7.09 -10.78 4.10
N ALA A 213 6.38 -9.77 4.61
CA ALA A 213 6.88 -8.39 4.70
C ALA A 213 7.77 -8.14 5.92
N GLN A 214 7.74 -9.01 6.93
CA GLN A 214 8.56 -8.87 8.14
C GLN A 214 10.01 -9.30 7.90
N ARG A 215 10.24 -10.24 7.00
CA ARG A 215 11.55 -10.84 6.70
C ARG A 215 12.55 -9.93 5.95
N TRP A 216 12.11 -8.77 5.48
CA TRP A 216 12.94 -7.82 4.73
C TRP A 216 13.75 -6.86 5.60
N VAL A 217 13.73 -7.02 6.92
CA VAL A 217 14.42 -6.12 7.87
C VAL A 217 15.86 -6.54 8.15
N GLU A 218 16.27 -7.78 7.82
CA GLU A 218 17.52 -8.36 8.30
C GLU A 218 18.70 -8.37 7.31
N VAL A 219 18.60 -7.71 6.16
CA VAL A 219 19.73 -7.65 5.20
C VAL A 219 20.32 -6.25 5.18
N SER A 220 21.00 -5.88 6.26
CA SER A 220 21.97 -4.79 6.31
C SER A 220 22.82 -4.99 7.56
N GLY A 221 23.79 -5.89 7.47
CA GLY A 221 24.93 -6.04 8.35
C GLY A 221 26.18 -6.05 7.49
#